data_7b21cf27f1b7b7abf83a82a2fd1f4533
#
_entry.id   7b21cf27f1b7b7abf83a82a2fd1f4533
#
_cell.length_a   1.000
_cell.length_b   1.000
_cell.length_c   1.000
_cell.angle_alpha   90.00
_cell.angle_beta   90.00
_cell.angle_gamma   90.00
#
_symmetry.space_group_name_H-M   'P 1'
#
loop_
_entity.id
_entity.type
_entity.pdbx_description
1 polymer ?
#
loop_
_entity_poly.entity_id
_entity_poly.type
_entity_poly.pdbx_seq_one_letter_code
_entity_poly.pdbx_strand_id
1 'polypeptide(L)'
;MQTEIKFRWLLLGSFLVNVGNSFIWPLTTVYIHDQLHQSLTVSGIVLLFYSGTNVIGSYVGGRLFDKYSPQRLTLGGIVAAVIFMGVLVFKNDWPTYPIMLALIGIVNGWLMTMHNSYGARMRSRDGRFVFNMLYFANNLGMVFGTTIVGPLYQYAHDNVGPLFLVTVVMYAAFSLVVIKFYQIAVIKRPQHEEKMVKLPRANSQLIWTMSGALLVIWMMYSQWSSNMSVYITGHGVSMTSYSLLWTINGLLIVALQMAINWLNRRMNNDHLYLYFGAAMLGLSFLILPFAKGYGAFVFSMVVLTLGEATAIPTIPALVNQLCPMEDKGRYQGIVNSFGSAGKALGPLFGGLVIERFSYQPLFYVCTLAILGVGLVSWLMIEKNHRQAEYY
;
A
#
# COMPACT_ATOMS: atom_id res chain seq x y z
N MET A 1 31.67 9.89 11.39
CA MET A 1 30.46 9.62 10.58
C MET A 1 29.29 9.41 11.52
N GLN A 2 28.13 9.98 11.19
CA GLN A 2 26.93 9.80 12.00
C GLN A 2 26.49 8.33 11.94
N THR A 3 26.05 7.77 13.05
CA THR A 3 25.55 6.39 13.14
C THR A 3 24.11 6.26 12.68
N GLU A 4 23.35 7.38 12.71
CA GLU A 4 21.96 7.43 12.27
C GLU A 4 21.63 8.78 11.61
N ILE A 5 20.58 8.78 10.80
CA ILE A 5 20.03 9.97 10.14
C ILE A 5 19.20 10.78 11.13
N LYS A 6 19.15 12.12 10.98
CA LYS A 6 18.20 12.93 11.74
C LYS A 6 16.76 12.63 11.29
N PHE A 7 15.91 12.31 12.22
CA PHE A 7 14.52 11.84 12.02
C PHE A 7 13.69 12.72 11.07
N ARG A 8 13.79 14.04 11.19
CA ARG A 8 13.05 14.97 10.31
C ARG A 8 13.36 14.80 8.81
N TRP A 9 14.59 14.44 8.47
CA TRP A 9 14.99 14.24 7.07
C TRP A 9 14.49 12.91 6.53
N LEU A 10 14.41 11.90 7.38
CA LEU A 10 13.81 10.62 7.03
C LEU A 10 12.32 10.79 6.71
N LEU A 11 11.58 11.54 7.53
CA LEU A 11 10.17 11.84 7.29
C LEU A 11 9.96 12.68 6.02
N LEU A 12 10.80 13.68 5.80
CA LEU A 12 10.74 14.50 4.59
C LEU A 12 10.98 13.67 3.33
N GLY A 13 11.97 12.77 3.34
CA GLY A 13 12.23 11.87 2.21
C GLY A 13 11.05 10.94 1.93
N SER A 14 10.46 10.36 2.99
CA SER A 14 9.28 9.52 2.89
C SER A 14 8.08 10.27 2.30
N PHE A 15 7.83 11.49 2.76
CA PHE A 15 6.79 12.37 2.23
C PHE A 15 6.99 12.68 0.73
N LEU A 16 8.19 13.13 0.33
CA LEU A 16 8.49 13.50 -1.07
C LEU A 16 8.29 12.33 -2.04
N VAL A 17 8.76 11.14 -1.66
CA VAL A 17 8.60 9.92 -2.47
C VAL A 17 7.12 9.55 -2.62
N ASN A 18 6.34 9.67 -1.55
CA ASN A 18 4.91 9.31 -1.61
C ASN A 18 4.06 10.35 -2.34
N VAL A 19 4.37 11.64 -2.27
CA VAL A 19 3.76 12.65 -3.15
C VAL A 19 3.95 12.27 -4.61
N GLY A 20 5.19 11.92 -4.99
CA GLY A 20 5.52 11.55 -6.37
C GLY A 20 4.86 10.26 -6.86
N ASN A 21 4.59 9.30 -5.98
CA ASN A 21 4.04 7.98 -6.37
C ASN A 21 2.52 7.85 -6.18
N SER A 22 1.86 8.85 -5.63
CA SER A 22 0.45 8.80 -5.22
C SER A 22 -0.54 8.47 -6.35
N PHE A 23 -0.21 8.83 -7.59
CA PHE A 23 -1.10 8.66 -8.73
C PHE A 23 -0.93 7.33 -9.48
N ILE A 24 0.14 6.59 -9.25
CA ILE A 24 0.46 5.39 -10.02
C ILE A 24 -0.71 4.40 -10.04
N TRP A 25 -1.29 4.08 -8.88
CA TRP A 25 -2.38 3.14 -8.80
C TRP A 25 -3.69 3.63 -9.44
N PRO A 26 -4.24 4.79 -9.05
CA PRO A 26 -5.54 5.22 -9.55
C PRO A 26 -5.50 5.65 -11.02
N LEU A 27 -4.41 6.28 -11.45
CA LEU A 27 -4.32 6.83 -12.79
C LEU A 27 -3.89 5.81 -13.83
N THR A 28 -3.04 4.83 -13.48
CA THR A 28 -2.54 3.85 -14.44
C THR A 28 -3.68 3.08 -15.11
N THR A 29 -4.70 2.67 -14.36
CA THR A 29 -5.84 1.92 -14.92
C THR A 29 -6.64 2.79 -15.88
N VAL A 30 -6.97 4.04 -15.49
CA VAL A 30 -7.68 5.00 -16.36
C VAL A 30 -6.87 5.30 -17.60
N TYR A 31 -5.57 5.61 -17.45
CA TYR A 31 -4.72 5.97 -18.58
C TYR A 31 -4.56 4.83 -19.59
N ILE A 32 -4.30 3.61 -19.12
CA ILE A 32 -4.18 2.44 -20.00
C ILE A 32 -5.51 2.13 -20.70
N HIS A 33 -6.64 2.26 -19.99
CA HIS A 33 -7.95 1.94 -20.56
C HIS A 33 -8.44 3.03 -21.51
N ASP A 34 -8.49 4.29 -21.05
CA ASP A 34 -9.14 5.37 -21.77
C ASP A 34 -8.23 6.00 -22.84
N GLN A 35 -6.93 6.14 -22.57
CA GLN A 35 -5.99 6.81 -23.48
C GLN A 35 -5.20 5.83 -24.36
N LEU A 36 -4.75 4.71 -23.80
CA LEU A 36 -4.02 3.71 -24.56
C LEU A 36 -4.94 2.63 -25.17
N HIS A 37 -6.27 2.73 -24.95
CA HIS A 37 -7.31 1.86 -25.51
C HIS A 37 -7.07 0.37 -25.27
N GLN A 38 -6.50 0.03 -24.11
CA GLN A 38 -6.28 -1.35 -23.70
C GLN A 38 -7.38 -1.82 -22.74
N SER A 39 -7.54 -3.15 -22.62
CA SER A 39 -8.52 -3.72 -21.72
C SER A 39 -8.15 -3.56 -20.23
N LEU A 40 -9.14 -3.68 -19.34
CA LEU A 40 -8.91 -3.66 -17.89
C LEU A 40 -8.04 -4.83 -17.42
N THR A 41 -8.14 -5.98 -18.08
CA THR A 41 -7.25 -7.14 -17.87
C THR A 41 -5.80 -6.77 -18.16
N VAL A 42 -5.53 -6.09 -19.27
CA VAL A 42 -4.18 -5.60 -19.63
C VAL A 42 -3.69 -4.61 -18.58
N SER A 43 -4.53 -3.67 -18.13
CA SER A 43 -4.20 -2.75 -17.03
C SER A 43 -3.83 -3.51 -15.74
N GLY A 44 -4.58 -4.56 -15.43
CA GLY A 44 -4.32 -5.46 -14.30
C GLY A 44 -2.99 -6.21 -14.43
N ILE A 45 -2.65 -6.70 -15.62
CA ILE A 45 -1.36 -7.35 -15.91
C ILE A 45 -0.20 -6.35 -15.69
N VAL A 46 -0.33 -5.14 -16.19
CA VAL A 46 0.70 -4.08 -16.02
C VAL A 46 0.92 -3.77 -14.54
N LEU A 47 -0.14 -3.63 -13.75
CA LEU A 47 -0.06 -3.41 -12.31
C LEU A 47 0.49 -4.62 -11.54
N LEU A 48 0.22 -5.84 -12.03
CA LEU A 48 0.82 -7.07 -11.50
C LEU A 48 2.34 -7.08 -11.73
N PHE A 49 2.80 -6.75 -12.94
CA PHE A 49 4.24 -6.63 -13.23
C PHE A 49 4.89 -5.52 -12.39
N TYR A 50 4.27 -4.35 -12.28
CA TYR A 50 4.73 -3.28 -11.39
C TYR A 50 4.91 -3.76 -9.95
N SER A 51 3.94 -4.50 -9.42
CA SER A 51 3.99 -5.03 -8.05
C SER A 51 5.05 -6.13 -7.90
N GLY A 52 5.15 -7.04 -8.87
CA GLY A 52 6.16 -8.10 -8.87
C GLY A 52 7.58 -7.54 -8.91
N THR A 53 7.82 -6.56 -9.77
CA THR A 53 9.12 -5.88 -9.84
C THR A 53 9.43 -5.06 -8.60
N ASN A 54 8.42 -4.50 -7.93
CA ASN A 54 8.58 -3.82 -6.65
C ASN A 54 9.09 -4.78 -5.57
N VAL A 55 8.57 -6.01 -5.52
CA VAL A 55 9.08 -7.05 -4.61
C VAL A 55 10.54 -7.37 -4.90
N ILE A 56 10.91 -7.53 -6.18
CA ILE A 56 12.31 -7.75 -6.59
C ILE A 56 13.20 -6.59 -6.13
N GLY A 57 12.77 -5.36 -6.38
CA GLY A 57 13.50 -4.17 -5.95
C GLY A 57 13.67 -4.08 -4.43
N SER A 58 12.64 -4.42 -3.67
CA SER A 58 12.69 -4.47 -2.21
C SER A 58 13.69 -5.50 -1.70
N TYR A 59 13.68 -6.68 -2.28
CA TYR A 59 14.59 -7.76 -1.90
C TYR A 59 16.07 -7.43 -2.19
N VAL A 60 16.34 -6.93 -3.41
CA VAL A 60 17.69 -6.53 -3.83
C VAL A 60 18.17 -5.35 -2.98
N GLY A 61 17.33 -4.33 -2.80
CA GLY A 61 17.63 -3.15 -1.99
C GLY A 61 17.99 -3.50 -0.55
N GLY A 62 17.21 -4.39 0.08
CA GLY A 62 17.49 -4.84 1.45
C GLY A 62 18.83 -5.56 1.60
N ARG A 63 19.17 -6.46 0.67
CA ARG A 63 20.45 -7.16 0.67
C ARG A 63 21.66 -6.26 0.47
N LEU A 64 21.50 -5.23 -0.38
CA LEU A 64 22.59 -4.31 -0.68
C LEU A 64 22.79 -3.27 0.43
N PHE A 65 21.73 -2.90 1.16
CA PHE A 65 21.80 -1.90 2.23
C PHE A 65 22.82 -2.25 3.32
N ASP A 66 22.97 -3.52 3.64
CA ASP A 66 23.92 -3.97 4.67
C ASP A 66 25.34 -4.16 4.16
N LYS A 67 25.53 -4.17 2.83
CA LYS A 67 26.86 -4.42 2.20
C LYS A 67 27.53 -3.16 1.70
N TYR A 68 26.75 -2.20 1.20
CA TYR A 68 27.26 -1.00 0.54
C TYR A 68 26.82 0.28 1.27
N SER A 69 27.36 1.43 0.85
CA SER A 69 26.97 2.73 1.39
C SER A 69 25.46 2.99 1.16
N PRO A 70 24.64 3.08 2.23
CA PRO A 70 23.20 3.30 2.09
C PRO A 70 22.87 4.59 1.31
N GLN A 71 23.67 5.65 1.50
CA GLN A 71 23.49 6.91 0.77
C GLN A 71 23.67 6.73 -0.73
N ARG A 72 24.74 6.05 -1.17
CA ARG A 72 25.00 5.81 -2.60
C ARG A 72 23.94 4.92 -3.24
N LEU A 73 23.46 3.92 -2.50
CA LEU A 73 22.37 3.06 -2.94
C LEU A 73 21.06 3.86 -3.10
N THR A 74 20.74 4.71 -2.14
CA THR A 74 19.54 5.56 -2.23
C THR A 74 19.63 6.53 -3.40
N LEU A 75 20.78 7.17 -3.60
CA LEU A 75 21.02 8.06 -4.75
C LEU A 75 20.92 7.30 -6.09
N GLY A 76 21.49 6.10 -6.18
CA GLY A 76 21.37 5.26 -7.38
C GLY A 76 19.89 4.95 -7.71
N GLY A 77 19.08 4.61 -6.70
CA GLY A 77 17.64 4.41 -6.87
C GLY A 77 16.92 5.70 -7.33
N ILE A 78 17.24 6.85 -6.74
CA ILE A 78 16.65 8.13 -7.14
C ILE A 78 17.00 8.47 -8.59
N VAL A 79 18.27 8.32 -9.00
CA VAL A 79 18.71 8.59 -10.38
C VAL A 79 17.98 7.69 -11.37
N ALA A 80 17.86 6.39 -11.07
CA ALA A 80 17.09 5.46 -11.90
C ALA A 80 15.61 5.87 -11.98
N ALA A 81 14.99 6.27 -10.85
CA ALA A 81 13.61 6.77 -10.83
C ALA A 81 13.44 7.99 -11.74
N VAL A 82 14.32 8.98 -11.60
CA VAL A 82 14.29 10.21 -12.43
C VAL A 82 14.43 9.89 -13.92
N ILE A 83 15.29 8.94 -14.30
CA ILE A 83 15.46 8.51 -15.69
C ILE A 83 14.17 7.86 -16.19
N PHE A 84 13.64 6.86 -15.50
CA PHE A 84 12.46 6.12 -15.98
C PHE A 84 11.20 6.98 -16.01
N MET A 85 10.98 7.80 -14.97
CA MET A 85 9.88 8.76 -14.94
C MET A 85 10.08 9.88 -15.96
N GLY A 86 11.33 10.34 -16.16
CA GLY A 86 11.68 11.32 -17.19
C GLY A 86 11.37 10.84 -18.61
N VAL A 87 11.56 9.55 -18.91
CA VAL A 87 11.13 8.97 -20.19
C VAL A 87 9.62 9.12 -20.34
N LEU A 88 8.83 8.84 -19.29
CA LEU A 88 7.37 8.94 -19.34
C LEU A 88 6.83 10.36 -19.42
N VAL A 89 7.64 11.38 -19.11
CA VAL A 89 7.27 12.79 -19.36
C VAL A 89 7.08 13.04 -20.85
N PHE A 90 7.93 12.45 -21.70
CA PHE A 90 7.96 12.72 -23.15
C PHE A 90 7.39 11.59 -23.99
N LYS A 91 7.51 10.35 -23.52
CA LYS A 91 7.10 9.15 -24.25
C LYS A 91 6.32 8.22 -23.33
N ASN A 92 5.00 8.36 -23.34
CA ASN A 92 4.08 7.61 -22.48
C ASN A 92 3.07 6.75 -23.27
N ASP A 93 3.40 6.45 -24.54
CA ASP A 93 2.64 5.59 -25.44
C ASP A 93 2.81 4.08 -25.13
N TRP A 94 2.05 3.25 -25.83
CA TRP A 94 2.22 1.80 -25.83
C TRP A 94 3.34 1.38 -26.79
N PRO A 95 4.28 0.49 -26.42
CA PRO A 95 4.43 -0.24 -25.14
C PRO A 95 5.37 0.45 -24.12
N THR A 96 5.77 1.69 -24.33
CA THR A 96 6.75 2.39 -23.47
C THR A 96 6.23 2.51 -22.03
N TYR A 97 4.95 2.88 -21.87
CA TYR A 97 4.33 3.09 -20.58
C TYR A 97 4.43 1.87 -19.64
N PRO A 98 3.94 0.66 -20.02
CA PRO A 98 4.03 -0.51 -19.16
C PRO A 98 5.46 -0.96 -18.87
N ILE A 99 6.39 -0.82 -19.84
CA ILE A 99 7.80 -1.17 -19.63
C ILE A 99 8.44 -0.26 -18.58
N MET A 100 8.28 1.05 -18.73
CA MET A 100 8.81 2.01 -17.76
C MET A 100 8.16 1.84 -16.40
N LEU A 101 6.87 1.55 -16.34
CA LEU A 101 6.17 1.32 -15.08
C LEU A 101 6.72 0.09 -14.34
N ALA A 102 7.04 -1.00 -15.04
CA ALA A 102 7.69 -2.16 -14.44
C ALA A 102 9.09 -1.81 -13.89
N LEU A 103 9.87 -1.00 -14.58
CA LEU A 103 11.18 -0.52 -14.10
C LEU A 103 11.03 0.42 -12.89
N ILE A 104 10.01 1.29 -12.90
CA ILE A 104 9.65 2.16 -11.76
C ILE A 104 9.26 1.30 -10.55
N GLY A 105 8.58 0.17 -10.77
CA GLY A 105 8.28 -0.80 -9.71
C GLY A 105 9.54 -1.27 -8.97
N ILE A 106 10.60 -1.67 -9.69
CA ILE A 106 11.89 -2.06 -9.08
C ILE A 106 12.42 -0.94 -8.18
N VAL A 107 12.45 0.26 -8.72
CA VAL A 107 13.02 1.43 -8.01
C VAL A 107 12.20 1.79 -6.78
N ASN A 108 10.87 1.74 -6.89
CA ASN A 108 9.98 2.04 -5.77
C ASN A 108 10.15 1.04 -4.61
N GLY A 109 10.23 -0.25 -4.92
CA GLY A 109 10.53 -1.28 -3.92
C GLY A 109 11.89 -1.08 -3.26
N TRP A 110 12.89 -0.76 -4.06
CA TRP A 110 14.24 -0.44 -3.58
C TRP A 110 14.21 0.75 -2.61
N LEU A 111 13.66 1.89 -3.01
CA LEU A 111 13.63 3.11 -2.19
C LEU A 111 12.77 2.95 -0.93
N MET A 112 11.65 2.25 -1.01
CA MET A 112 10.83 1.92 0.16
C MET A 112 11.63 1.11 1.18
N THR A 113 12.40 0.12 0.72
CA THR A 113 13.26 -0.68 1.59
C THR A 113 14.40 0.16 2.19
N MET A 114 14.99 1.09 1.42
CA MET A 114 15.97 2.04 1.97
C MET A 114 15.37 2.85 3.12
N HIS A 115 14.19 3.47 2.95
CA HIS A 115 13.52 4.25 4.00
C HIS A 115 13.27 3.42 5.26
N ASN A 116 12.72 2.22 5.11
CA ASN A 116 12.45 1.33 6.23
C ASN A 116 13.74 0.90 6.94
N SER A 117 14.81 0.65 6.19
CA SER A 117 16.11 0.26 6.73
C SER A 117 16.80 1.40 7.48
N TYR A 118 16.67 2.64 7.00
CA TYR A 118 17.09 3.82 7.76
C TYR A 118 16.29 3.98 9.05
N GLY A 119 14.96 3.80 8.98
CA GLY A 119 14.09 3.85 10.16
C GLY A 119 14.45 2.78 11.20
N ALA A 120 14.72 1.55 10.77
CA ALA A 120 15.11 0.45 11.64
C ALA A 120 16.50 0.62 12.31
N ARG A 121 17.35 1.49 11.77
CA ARG A 121 18.66 1.83 12.35
C ARG A 121 18.62 2.97 13.37
N MET A 122 17.48 3.63 13.53
CA MET A 122 17.34 4.70 14.52
C MET A 122 17.36 4.12 15.93
N ARG A 123 18.30 4.61 16.75
CA ARG A 123 18.45 4.25 18.16
C ARG A 123 18.03 5.38 19.11
N SER A 124 17.96 6.61 18.59
CA SER A 124 17.60 7.80 19.39
C SER A 124 16.11 7.88 19.71
N ARG A 125 15.28 7.01 19.11
CA ARG A 125 13.82 6.98 19.28
C ARG A 125 13.30 5.56 19.33
N ASP A 126 12.15 5.38 19.99
CA ASP A 126 11.45 4.10 19.98
C ASP A 126 11.07 3.68 18.55
N GLY A 127 11.35 2.43 18.20
CA GLY A 127 11.11 1.90 16.85
C GLY A 127 9.64 1.98 16.42
N ARG A 128 8.70 1.72 17.35
CA ARG A 128 7.26 1.84 17.09
C ARG A 128 6.90 3.29 16.71
N PHE A 129 7.44 4.26 17.42
CA PHE A 129 7.24 5.68 17.12
C PHE A 129 7.79 6.05 15.74
N VAL A 130 8.99 5.58 15.39
CA VAL A 130 9.62 5.83 14.08
C VAL A 130 8.75 5.31 12.95
N PHE A 131 8.29 4.05 13.01
CA PHE A 131 7.48 3.47 11.95
C PHE A 131 6.07 4.07 11.87
N ASN A 132 5.45 4.45 13.00
CA ASN A 132 4.18 5.16 13.00
C ASN A 132 4.29 6.52 12.31
N MET A 133 5.38 7.25 12.57
CA MET A 133 5.60 8.55 11.94
C MET A 133 5.98 8.44 10.46
N LEU A 134 6.69 7.37 10.05
CA LEU A 134 6.92 7.06 8.63
C LEU A 134 5.59 6.75 7.93
N TYR A 135 4.73 5.96 8.55
CA TYR A 135 3.39 5.69 8.04
C TYR A 135 2.55 6.97 7.90
N PHE A 136 2.61 7.85 8.91
CA PHE A 136 1.96 9.17 8.84
C PHE A 136 2.51 10.02 7.68
N ALA A 137 3.83 10.10 7.52
CA ALA A 137 4.46 10.86 6.44
C ALA A 137 4.08 10.31 5.05
N ASN A 138 3.99 8.98 4.92
CA ASN A 138 3.55 8.31 3.69
C ASN A 138 2.11 8.69 3.32
N ASN A 139 1.18 8.60 4.28
CA ASN A 139 -0.22 8.96 4.06
C ASN A 139 -0.39 10.46 3.78
N LEU A 140 0.36 11.31 4.48
CA LEU A 140 0.36 12.75 4.22
C LEU A 140 0.84 13.04 2.79
N GLY A 141 1.92 12.39 2.34
CA GLY A 141 2.41 12.47 0.97
C GLY A 141 1.36 12.00 -0.06
N MET A 142 0.67 10.90 0.24
CA MET A 142 -0.42 10.41 -0.60
C MET A 142 -1.56 11.42 -0.71
N VAL A 143 -2.01 12.00 0.40
CA VAL A 143 -3.08 13.02 0.42
C VAL A 143 -2.69 14.22 -0.43
N PHE A 144 -1.48 14.77 -0.25
CA PHE A 144 -1.01 15.90 -1.05
C PHE A 144 -0.94 15.55 -2.54
N GLY A 145 -0.37 14.39 -2.86
CA GLY A 145 -0.23 13.95 -4.24
C GLY A 145 -1.58 13.73 -4.93
N THR A 146 -2.51 13.00 -4.31
CA THR A 146 -3.84 12.73 -4.89
C THR A 146 -4.67 14.00 -5.05
N THR A 147 -4.51 14.99 -4.18
CA THR A 147 -5.18 16.29 -4.32
C THR A 147 -4.72 17.04 -5.57
N ILE A 148 -3.46 16.91 -5.97
CA ILE A 148 -2.89 17.59 -7.14
C ILE A 148 -3.15 16.81 -8.42
N VAL A 149 -3.17 15.50 -8.37
CA VAL A 149 -3.21 14.59 -9.53
C VAL A 149 -4.44 14.82 -10.42
N GLY A 150 -5.63 14.82 -9.85
CA GLY A 150 -6.87 14.97 -10.62
C GLY A 150 -6.95 16.28 -11.39
N PRO A 151 -6.81 17.45 -10.73
CA PRO A 151 -6.79 18.73 -11.41
C PRO A 151 -5.69 18.85 -12.45
N LEU A 152 -4.48 18.37 -12.15
CA LEU A 152 -3.35 18.46 -13.08
C LEU A 152 -3.57 17.57 -14.31
N TYR A 153 -4.11 16.37 -14.14
CA TYR A 153 -4.44 15.46 -15.24
C TYR A 153 -5.48 16.09 -16.19
N GLN A 154 -6.54 16.65 -15.63
CA GLN A 154 -7.57 17.35 -16.43
C GLN A 154 -7.01 18.60 -17.14
N TYR A 155 -6.22 19.42 -16.44
CA TYR A 155 -5.57 20.59 -17.04
C TYR A 155 -4.63 20.20 -18.18
N ALA A 156 -3.97 19.06 -18.08
CA ALA A 156 -3.08 18.50 -19.09
C ALA A 156 -3.81 17.78 -20.25
N HIS A 157 -5.14 17.94 -20.37
CA HIS A 157 -5.96 17.25 -21.39
C HIS A 157 -5.72 15.73 -21.39
N ASP A 158 -5.78 15.14 -20.21
CA ASP A 158 -5.60 13.71 -19.96
C ASP A 158 -4.22 13.14 -20.31
N ASN A 159 -3.20 14.00 -20.40
CA ASN A 159 -1.81 13.61 -20.57
C ASN A 159 -1.16 13.35 -19.21
N VAL A 160 -0.48 12.21 -19.06
CA VAL A 160 0.25 11.84 -17.84
C VAL A 160 1.64 12.46 -17.72
N GLY A 161 2.19 13.02 -18.80
CA GLY A 161 3.53 13.60 -18.81
C GLY A 161 3.77 14.63 -17.70
N PRO A 162 2.90 15.65 -17.52
CA PRO A 162 3.05 16.64 -16.45
C PRO A 162 3.03 16.03 -15.03
N LEU A 163 2.32 14.94 -14.80
CA LEU A 163 2.32 14.24 -13.52
C LEU A 163 3.66 13.55 -13.25
N PHE A 164 4.22 12.89 -14.26
CA PHE A 164 5.58 12.33 -14.14
C PHE A 164 6.63 13.42 -13.96
N LEU A 165 6.44 14.61 -14.54
CA LEU A 165 7.31 15.77 -14.30
C LEU A 165 7.28 16.20 -12.81
N VAL A 166 6.10 16.28 -12.20
CA VAL A 166 5.98 16.54 -10.74
C VAL A 166 6.76 15.50 -9.96
N THR A 167 6.64 14.22 -10.32
CA THR A 167 7.39 13.15 -9.67
C THR A 167 8.89 13.33 -9.82
N VAL A 168 9.37 13.64 -11.02
CA VAL A 168 10.80 13.93 -11.28
C VAL A 168 11.28 15.07 -10.38
N VAL A 169 10.51 16.16 -10.25
CA VAL A 169 10.83 17.29 -9.36
C VAL A 169 10.89 16.85 -7.89
N MET A 170 9.93 16.05 -7.43
CA MET A 170 9.93 15.52 -6.05
C MET A 170 11.15 14.63 -5.78
N TYR A 171 11.52 13.77 -6.72
CA TYR A 171 12.72 12.93 -6.58
C TYR A 171 14.01 13.74 -6.69
N ALA A 172 14.07 14.79 -7.52
CA ALA A 172 15.19 15.71 -7.56
C ALA A 172 15.34 16.46 -6.21
N ALA A 173 14.26 16.95 -5.63
CA ALA A 173 14.26 17.55 -4.28
C ALA A 173 14.74 16.52 -3.24
N PHE A 174 14.26 15.28 -3.32
CA PHE A 174 14.70 14.22 -2.43
C PHE A 174 16.20 13.91 -2.59
N SER A 175 16.75 13.94 -3.81
CA SER A 175 18.18 13.74 -4.03
C SER A 175 19.03 14.76 -3.29
N LEU A 176 18.62 16.02 -3.24
CA LEU A 176 19.31 17.07 -2.49
C LEU A 176 19.33 16.80 -0.98
N VAL A 177 18.20 16.31 -0.46
CA VAL A 177 18.09 15.89 0.94
C VAL A 177 19.02 14.71 1.22
N VAL A 178 19.06 13.71 0.34
CA VAL A 178 19.93 12.53 0.50
C VAL A 178 21.42 12.90 0.47
N ILE A 179 21.83 13.74 -0.47
CA ILE A 179 23.22 14.20 -0.58
C ILE A 179 23.70 14.86 0.72
N LYS A 180 22.84 15.72 1.31
CA LYS A 180 23.24 16.52 2.48
C LYS A 180 23.09 15.78 3.81
N PHE A 181 22.08 14.91 3.96
CA PHE A 181 21.62 14.47 5.28
C PHE A 181 21.56 12.97 5.49
N TYR A 182 21.74 12.12 4.44
CA TYR A 182 21.63 10.66 4.54
C TYR A 182 22.98 9.96 4.70
N GLN A 183 23.99 10.67 5.20
CA GLN A 183 25.34 10.14 5.40
C GLN A 183 25.43 9.34 6.70
N ILE A 184 25.32 8.02 6.61
CA ILE A 184 25.53 7.11 7.74
C ILE A 184 26.62 6.08 7.44
N ALA A 185 27.28 5.61 8.50
CA ALA A 185 28.28 4.55 8.38
C ALA A 185 27.64 3.21 8.00
N VAL A 186 28.38 2.41 7.22
CA VAL A 186 28.01 1.02 6.93
C VAL A 186 28.25 0.19 8.20
N ILE A 187 27.17 -0.38 8.76
CA ILE A 187 27.28 -1.28 9.93
C ILE A 187 26.94 -2.68 9.42
N LYS A 188 27.92 -3.56 9.37
CA LYS A 188 27.70 -4.98 9.12
C LYS A 188 26.94 -5.57 10.32
N ARG A 189 25.76 -6.11 10.10
CA ARG A 189 25.05 -6.89 11.12
C ARG A 189 25.67 -8.30 11.20
N PRO A 190 25.94 -8.83 12.40
CA PRO A 190 26.20 -10.26 12.57
C PRO A 190 24.99 -11.03 12.05
N GLN A 191 25.20 -12.04 11.23
CA GLN A 191 24.15 -13.00 10.90
C GLN A 191 23.93 -13.85 12.15
N HIS A 192 22.87 -13.59 12.89
CA HIS A 192 22.40 -14.53 13.89
C HIS A 192 21.66 -15.65 13.16
N GLU A 193 22.11 -16.88 13.33
CA GLU A 193 21.32 -18.07 13.02
C GLU A 193 20.15 -18.12 14.02
N GLU A 194 18.98 -17.72 13.55
CA GLU A 194 17.75 -17.76 14.33
C GLU A 194 17.33 -19.23 14.50
N LYS A 195 17.43 -19.77 15.71
CA LYS A 195 16.84 -21.06 16.05
C LYS A 195 15.32 -20.95 15.94
N MET A 196 14.73 -21.73 15.04
CA MET A 196 13.27 -21.77 14.86
C MET A 196 12.59 -22.33 16.10
N VAL A 197 11.75 -21.53 16.73
CA VAL A 197 10.84 -21.98 17.78
C VAL A 197 9.63 -22.65 17.13
N LYS A 198 9.30 -23.87 17.50
CA LYS A 198 8.07 -24.53 17.01
C LYS A 198 6.86 -23.90 17.69
N LEU A 199 6.04 -23.22 16.89
CA LEU A 199 4.77 -22.67 17.36
C LEU A 199 3.75 -23.76 17.69
N PRO A 200 2.87 -23.54 18.68
CA PRO A 200 1.67 -24.34 18.89
C PRO A 200 0.86 -24.45 17.59
N ARG A 201 0.23 -25.58 17.38
CA ARG A 201 -0.54 -25.85 16.15
C ARG A 201 -1.68 -24.84 15.96
N ALA A 202 -2.33 -24.44 17.06
CA ALA A 202 -3.39 -23.44 17.07
C ALA A 202 -2.89 -22.07 16.57
N ASN A 203 -1.73 -21.60 17.10
CA ASN A 203 -1.13 -20.33 16.67
C ASN A 203 -0.77 -20.35 15.19
N SER A 204 -0.14 -21.45 14.71
CA SER A 204 0.20 -21.60 13.31
C SER A 204 -1.04 -21.54 12.40
N GLN A 205 -2.13 -22.24 12.77
CA GLN A 205 -3.38 -22.21 12.02
C GLN A 205 -3.99 -20.79 11.96
N LEU A 206 -4.02 -20.08 13.10
CA LEU A 206 -4.52 -18.70 13.14
C LEU A 206 -3.67 -17.75 12.29
N ILE A 207 -2.34 -17.85 12.35
CA ILE A 207 -1.44 -17.01 11.56
C ILE A 207 -1.68 -17.20 10.06
N TRP A 208 -1.79 -18.44 9.58
CA TRP A 208 -2.07 -18.70 8.16
C TRP A 208 -3.46 -18.24 7.75
N THR A 209 -4.46 -18.41 8.61
CA THR A 209 -5.82 -17.88 8.36
C THR A 209 -5.80 -16.37 8.26
N MET A 210 -5.15 -15.66 9.18
CA MET A 210 -5.05 -14.19 9.15
C MET A 210 -4.25 -13.71 7.94
N SER A 211 -3.19 -14.41 7.56
CA SER A 211 -2.43 -14.08 6.35
C SER A 211 -3.28 -14.23 5.09
N GLY A 212 -4.02 -15.34 4.95
CA GLY A 212 -4.96 -15.55 3.86
C GLY A 212 -6.09 -14.51 3.85
N ALA A 213 -6.59 -14.15 5.03
CA ALA A 213 -7.58 -13.09 5.18
C ALA A 213 -7.06 -11.75 4.64
N LEU A 214 -5.84 -11.38 5.00
CA LEU A 214 -5.23 -10.13 4.55
C LEU A 214 -5.01 -10.11 3.02
N LEU A 215 -4.63 -11.26 2.42
CA LEU A 215 -4.53 -11.39 0.98
C LEU A 215 -5.86 -11.08 0.30
N VAL A 216 -6.94 -11.74 0.74
CA VAL A 216 -8.28 -11.55 0.14
C VAL A 216 -8.78 -10.12 0.36
N ILE A 217 -8.64 -9.57 1.56
CA ILE A 217 -9.02 -8.18 1.87
C ILE A 217 -8.30 -7.21 0.93
N TRP A 218 -6.96 -7.32 0.78
CA TRP A 218 -6.22 -6.45 -0.11
C TRP A 218 -6.52 -6.65 -1.59
N MET A 219 -6.81 -7.89 -1.99
CA MET A 219 -7.20 -8.21 -3.37
C MET A 219 -8.55 -7.55 -3.73
N MET A 220 -9.51 -7.57 -2.82
CA MET A 220 -10.80 -6.89 -3.01
C MET A 220 -10.66 -5.37 -2.87
N TYR A 221 -9.96 -4.89 -1.84
CA TYR A 221 -9.72 -3.46 -1.62
C TYR A 221 -9.05 -2.77 -2.81
N SER A 222 -8.11 -3.44 -3.48
CA SER A 222 -7.38 -2.87 -4.61
C SER A 222 -8.27 -2.55 -5.83
N GLN A 223 -9.52 -3.04 -5.87
CA GLN A 223 -10.49 -2.64 -6.88
C GLN A 223 -10.77 -1.13 -6.80
N TRP A 224 -10.84 -0.57 -5.59
CA TRP A 224 -11.02 0.86 -5.38
C TRP A 224 -9.89 1.70 -5.97
N SER A 225 -8.65 1.24 -5.84
CA SER A 225 -7.48 1.96 -6.36
C SER A 225 -7.19 1.70 -7.84
N SER A 226 -7.89 0.76 -8.48
CA SER A 226 -7.67 0.41 -9.89
C SER A 226 -8.97 0.49 -10.71
N ASN A 227 -9.75 -0.58 -10.76
CA ASN A 227 -10.91 -0.69 -11.65
C ASN A 227 -12.04 0.29 -11.35
N MET A 228 -12.21 0.72 -10.08
CA MET A 228 -13.20 1.73 -9.71
C MET A 228 -12.92 3.12 -10.27
N SER A 229 -11.67 3.43 -10.60
CA SER A 229 -11.33 4.70 -11.26
C SER A 229 -12.05 4.82 -12.60
N VAL A 230 -11.99 3.77 -13.42
CA VAL A 230 -12.70 3.71 -14.72
C VAL A 230 -14.22 3.67 -14.54
N TYR A 231 -14.72 2.90 -13.55
CA TYR A 231 -16.16 2.84 -13.27
C TYR A 231 -16.73 4.20 -12.91
N ILE A 232 -16.10 4.90 -12.00
CA ILE A 232 -16.57 6.20 -11.49
C ILE A 232 -16.48 7.28 -12.57
N THR A 233 -15.37 7.34 -13.33
CA THR A 233 -15.21 8.30 -14.43
C THR A 233 -16.17 8.01 -15.58
N GLY A 234 -16.40 6.74 -15.89
CA GLY A 234 -17.41 6.31 -16.89
C GLY A 234 -18.86 6.66 -16.51
N HIS A 235 -19.14 6.96 -15.23
CA HIS A 235 -20.43 7.48 -14.77
C HIS A 235 -20.49 9.03 -14.73
N GLY A 236 -19.59 9.71 -15.43
CA GLY A 236 -19.60 11.17 -15.57
C GLY A 236 -18.97 11.93 -14.38
N VAL A 237 -18.32 11.22 -13.46
CA VAL A 237 -17.56 11.84 -12.36
C VAL A 237 -16.17 12.20 -12.86
N SER A 238 -15.75 13.45 -12.66
CA SER A 238 -14.43 13.90 -13.11
C SER A 238 -13.29 13.17 -12.38
N MET A 239 -12.12 13.05 -13.03
CA MET A 239 -10.92 12.49 -12.41
C MET A 239 -10.49 13.29 -11.16
N THR A 240 -10.74 14.60 -11.15
CA THR A 240 -10.55 15.45 -9.95
C THR A 240 -11.41 14.97 -8.78
N SER A 241 -12.71 14.75 -9.02
CA SER A 241 -13.63 14.27 -7.99
C SER A 241 -13.28 12.86 -7.51
N TYR A 242 -12.85 11.98 -8.42
CA TYR A 242 -12.33 10.67 -8.05
C TYR A 242 -11.07 10.76 -7.17
N SER A 243 -10.12 11.62 -7.53
CA SER A 243 -8.90 11.83 -6.73
C SER A 243 -9.20 12.35 -5.33
N LEU A 244 -10.22 13.21 -5.19
CA LEU A 244 -10.67 13.73 -3.89
C LEU A 244 -11.24 12.63 -2.98
N LEU A 245 -11.76 11.52 -3.51
CA LEU A 245 -12.13 10.36 -2.67
C LEU A 245 -10.94 9.82 -1.89
N TRP A 246 -9.75 9.75 -2.52
CA TRP A 246 -8.52 9.32 -1.86
C TRP A 246 -7.99 10.34 -0.86
N THR A 247 -8.20 11.63 -1.12
CA THR A 247 -7.91 12.70 -0.15
C THR A 247 -8.80 12.54 1.08
N ILE A 248 -10.10 12.31 0.89
CA ILE A 248 -11.07 12.04 1.98
C ILE A 248 -10.66 10.77 2.75
N ASN A 249 -10.34 9.69 2.05
CA ASN A 249 -9.86 8.45 2.66
C ASN A 249 -8.64 8.71 3.56
N GLY A 250 -7.59 9.34 3.05
CA GLY A 250 -6.38 9.61 3.81
C GLY A 250 -6.61 10.49 5.05
N LEU A 251 -7.43 11.54 4.95
CA LEU A 251 -7.79 12.38 6.09
C LEU A 251 -8.61 11.62 7.14
N LEU A 252 -9.58 10.80 6.70
CA LEU A 252 -10.38 9.97 7.59
C LEU A 252 -9.53 8.90 8.28
N ILE A 253 -8.56 8.27 7.59
CA ILE A 253 -7.64 7.31 8.23
C ILE A 253 -6.92 7.97 9.40
N VAL A 254 -6.39 9.17 9.22
CA VAL A 254 -5.68 9.88 10.29
C VAL A 254 -6.62 10.14 11.48
N ALA A 255 -7.83 10.65 11.22
CA ALA A 255 -8.82 10.93 12.28
C ALA A 255 -9.26 9.64 13.00
N LEU A 256 -9.54 8.58 12.24
CA LEU A 256 -9.95 7.28 12.79
C LEU A 256 -8.85 6.60 13.59
N GLN A 257 -7.59 6.67 13.17
CA GLN A 257 -6.47 6.13 13.94
C GLN A 257 -6.32 6.82 15.30
N MET A 258 -6.55 8.12 15.38
CA MET A 258 -6.58 8.84 16.66
C MET A 258 -7.73 8.36 17.53
N ALA A 259 -8.93 8.20 16.96
CA ALA A 259 -10.12 7.73 17.67
C ALA A 259 -9.95 6.27 18.14
N ILE A 260 -9.45 5.38 17.29
CA ILE A 260 -9.18 3.97 17.63
C ILE A 260 -8.13 3.87 18.73
N ASN A 261 -7.04 4.64 18.67
CA ASN A 261 -6.02 4.66 19.72
C ASN A 261 -6.58 5.13 21.07
N TRP A 262 -7.51 6.08 21.06
CA TRP A 262 -8.20 6.51 22.28
C TRP A 262 -9.16 5.43 22.79
N LEU A 263 -9.91 4.76 21.91
CA LEU A 263 -10.86 3.71 22.26
C LEU A 263 -10.15 2.45 22.77
N ASN A 264 -9.00 2.06 22.17
CA ASN A 264 -8.20 0.90 22.57
C ASN A 264 -7.68 1.01 24.02
N ARG A 265 -7.52 2.22 24.56
CA ARG A 265 -7.18 2.41 25.97
C ARG A 265 -8.31 1.98 26.91
N ARG A 266 -9.55 1.88 26.43
CA ARG A 266 -10.74 1.53 27.20
C ARG A 266 -11.28 0.13 26.87
N MET A 267 -11.14 -0.33 25.64
CA MET A 267 -11.69 -1.58 25.14
C MET A 267 -10.59 -2.33 24.37
N ASN A 268 -9.90 -3.23 25.04
CA ASN A 268 -8.84 -4.04 24.43
C ASN A 268 -9.46 -5.29 23.78
N ASN A 269 -10.10 -5.14 22.61
CA ASN A 269 -10.74 -6.24 21.88
C ASN A 269 -10.42 -6.18 20.37
N ASP A 270 -9.23 -6.66 20.01
CA ASP A 270 -8.75 -6.68 18.63
C ASP A 270 -9.65 -7.48 17.69
N HIS A 271 -10.30 -8.53 18.18
CA HIS A 271 -11.19 -9.36 17.37
C HIS A 271 -12.42 -8.57 16.90
N LEU A 272 -12.99 -7.70 17.75
CA LEU A 272 -14.13 -6.86 17.39
C LEU A 272 -13.78 -5.89 16.27
N TYR A 273 -12.58 -5.31 16.29
CA TYR A 273 -12.11 -4.42 15.21
C TYR A 273 -11.99 -5.16 13.89
N LEU A 274 -11.52 -6.42 13.90
CA LEU A 274 -11.42 -7.24 12.71
C LEU A 274 -12.82 -7.53 12.11
N TYR A 275 -13.78 -7.94 12.92
CA TYR A 275 -15.12 -8.29 12.44
C TYR A 275 -15.89 -7.07 11.96
N PHE A 276 -15.86 -5.99 12.73
CA PHE A 276 -16.45 -4.71 12.34
C PHE A 276 -15.83 -4.21 11.03
N GLY A 277 -14.50 -4.26 10.91
CA GLY A 277 -13.80 -3.82 9.73
C GLY A 277 -14.14 -4.65 8.49
N ALA A 278 -14.20 -5.98 8.61
CA ALA A 278 -14.62 -6.83 7.51
C ALA A 278 -16.08 -6.55 7.09
N ALA A 279 -16.97 -6.31 8.04
CA ALA A 279 -18.37 -5.95 7.75
C ALA A 279 -18.43 -4.61 6.99
N MET A 280 -17.70 -3.58 7.42
CA MET A 280 -17.69 -2.26 6.77
C MET A 280 -17.05 -2.34 5.38
N LEU A 281 -15.94 -3.07 5.21
CA LEU A 281 -15.32 -3.30 3.90
C LEU A 281 -16.31 -3.99 2.94
N GLY A 282 -16.98 -5.05 3.37
CA GLY A 282 -17.99 -5.74 2.56
C GLY A 282 -19.18 -4.84 2.23
N LEU A 283 -19.68 -4.07 3.20
CA LEU A 283 -20.79 -3.13 3.02
C LEU A 283 -20.44 -2.04 1.99
N SER A 284 -19.20 -1.55 1.96
CA SER A 284 -18.78 -0.55 0.98
C SER A 284 -18.98 -1.02 -0.46
N PHE A 285 -18.65 -2.27 -0.77
CA PHE A 285 -18.90 -2.85 -2.09
C PHE A 285 -20.36 -3.11 -2.35
N LEU A 286 -21.14 -3.48 -1.33
CA LEU A 286 -22.59 -3.72 -1.46
C LEU A 286 -23.38 -2.43 -1.79
N ILE A 287 -22.86 -1.26 -1.42
CA ILE A 287 -23.45 0.04 -1.73
C ILE A 287 -23.29 0.40 -3.22
N LEU A 288 -22.19 -0.01 -3.85
CA LEU A 288 -21.79 0.44 -5.20
C LEU A 288 -22.81 0.14 -6.31
N PRO A 289 -23.48 -1.02 -6.37
CA PRO A 289 -24.52 -1.29 -7.37
C PRO A 289 -25.68 -0.28 -7.35
N PHE A 290 -25.91 0.35 -6.20
CA PHE A 290 -27.01 1.31 -5.96
C PHE A 290 -26.52 2.75 -5.99
N ALA A 291 -25.21 2.98 -6.17
CA ALA A 291 -24.64 4.31 -6.14
C ALA A 291 -25.08 5.16 -7.32
N LYS A 292 -25.78 6.25 -7.03
CA LYS A 292 -26.18 7.27 -8.01
C LYS A 292 -25.54 8.59 -7.66
N GLY A 293 -24.63 9.05 -8.53
CA GLY A 293 -23.92 10.32 -8.36
C GLY A 293 -22.79 10.29 -7.33
N TYR A 294 -22.02 11.38 -7.30
CA TYR A 294 -20.77 11.48 -6.54
C TYR A 294 -20.93 11.26 -5.02
N GLY A 295 -22.03 11.77 -4.43
CA GLY A 295 -22.27 11.61 -2.99
C GLY A 295 -22.37 10.16 -2.52
N ALA A 296 -22.92 9.26 -3.35
CA ALA A 296 -22.97 7.84 -3.04
C ALA A 296 -21.58 7.17 -3.06
N PHE A 297 -20.68 7.60 -3.96
CA PHE A 297 -19.31 7.15 -3.98
C PHE A 297 -18.52 7.66 -2.77
N VAL A 298 -18.76 8.94 -2.35
CA VAL A 298 -18.20 9.48 -1.11
C VAL A 298 -18.67 8.66 0.10
N PHE A 299 -19.95 8.37 0.19
CA PHE A 299 -20.48 7.55 1.29
C PHE A 299 -19.89 6.16 1.33
N SER A 300 -19.82 5.49 0.17
CA SER A 300 -19.17 4.18 0.05
C SER A 300 -17.67 4.23 0.43
N MET A 301 -16.94 5.28 0.05
CA MET A 301 -15.55 5.50 0.43
C MET A 301 -15.40 5.70 1.95
N VAL A 302 -16.30 6.45 2.59
CA VAL A 302 -16.29 6.62 4.06
C VAL A 302 -16.48 5.27 4.76
N VAL A 303 -17.43 4.45 4.29
CA VAL A 303 -17.67 3.10 4.83
C VAL A 303 -16.45 2.20 4.60
N LEU A 304 -15.85 2.26 3.40
CA LEU A 304 -14.60 1.55 3.09
C LEU A 304 -13.49 1.92 4.08
N THR A 305 -13.32 3.22 4.32
CA THR A 305 -12.25 3.74 5.20
C THR A 305 -12.44 3.32 6.65
N LEU A 306 -13.68 3.25 7.14
CA LEU A 306 -13.98 2.68 8.47
C LEU A 306 -13.50 1.22 8.57
N GLY A 307 -13.76 0.44 7.54
CA GLY A 307 -13.31 -0.94 7.44
C GLY A 307 -11.79 -1.07 7.33
N GLU A 308 -11.17 -0.26 6.49
CA GLU A 308 -9.73 -0.20 6.29
C GLU A 308 -8.98 0.13 7.60
N ALA A 309 -9.39 1.20 8.27
CA ALA A 309 -8.73 1.67 9.49
C ALA A 309 -8.85 0.68 10.66
N THR A 310 -9.83 -0.20 10.65
CA THR A 310 -10.07 -1.19 11.71
C THR A 310 -9.52 -2.57 11.36
N ALA A 311 -9.88 -3.18 10.23
CA ALA A 311 -9.48 -4.56 9.90
C ALA A 311 -8.00 -4.69 9.53
N ILE A 312 -7.49 -3.80 8.65
CA ILE A 312 -6.16 -3.96 8.05
C ILE A 312 -5.03 -3.91 9.09
N PRO A 313 -4.97 -2.93 10.01
CA PRO A 313 -3.90 -2.90 11.02
C PRO A 313 -4.08 -3.96 12.10
N THR A 314 -5.29 -4.45 12.32
CA THR A 314 -5.59 -5.45 13.35
C THR A 314 -5.00 -6.82 13.01
N ILE A 315 -5.00 -7.22 11.74
CA ILE A 315 -4.46 -8.53 11.34
C ILE A 315 -2.97 -8.69 11.69
N PRO A 316 -2.05 -7.79 11.28
CA PRO A 316 -0.67 -7.85 11.72
C PRO A 316 -0.48 -7.77 13.24
N ALA A 317 -1.34 -7.00 13.93
CA ALA A 317 -1.30 -6.90 15.39
C ALA A 317 -1.64 -8.23 16.08
N LEU A 318 -2.70 -8.92 15.65
CA LEU A 318 -3.07 -10.25 16.13
C LEU A 318 -1.98 -11.27 15.85
N VAL A 319 -1.42 -11.30 14.65
CA VAL A 319 -0.30 -12.21 14.34
C VAL A 319 0.90 -11.93 15.24
N ASN A 320 1.18 -10.68 15.55
CA ASN A 320 2.28 -10.29 16.44
C ASN A 320 2.09 -10.82 17.88
N GLN A 321 0.85 -10.95 18.33
CA GLN A 321 0.52 -11.52 19.65
C GLN A 321 0.63 -13.06 19.67
N LEU A 322 0.48 -13.72 18.51
CA LEU A 322 0.55 -15.18 18.37
C LEU A 322 1.99 -15.70 18.17
N CYS A 323 2.99 -14.83 18.10
CA CYS A 323 4.37 -15.18 17.80
C CYS A 323 5.30 -14.86 18.96
N PRO A 324 6.27 -15.75 19.31
CA PRO A 324 7.37 -15.44 20.22
C PRO A 324 8.18 -14.25 19.71
N MET A 325 8.84 -13.55 20.65
CA MET A 325 9.57 -12.30 20.35
C MET A 325 10.63 -12.49 19.25
N GLU A 326 11.29 -13.64 19.24
CA GLU A 326 12.37 -14.01 18.32
C GLU A 326 11.86 -14.17 16.87
N ASP A 327 10.63 -14.66 16.70
CA ASP A 327 10.04 -14.99 15.40
C ASP A 327 9.10 -13.91 14.85
N LYS A 328 8.82 -12.82 15.61
CA LYS A 328 7.88 -11.77 15.20
C LYS A 328 8.20 -11.19 13.82
N GLY A 329 9.46 -10.90 13.53
CA GLY A 329 9.89 -10.37 12.25
C GLY A 329 9.56 -11.28 11.08
N ARG A 330 9.77 -12.58 11.23
CA ARG A 330 9.48 -13.60 10.22
C ARG A 330 7.99 -13.67 9.89
N TYR A 331 7.14 -13.79 10.91
CA TYR A 331 5.69 -13.91 10.69
C TYR A 331 5.07 -12.61 10.21
N GLN A 332 5.56 -11.44 10.64
CA GLN A 332 5.18 -10.16 10.05
C GLN A 332 5.58 -10.08 8.57
N GLY A 333 6.74 -10.60 8.20
CA GLY A 333 7.16 -10.71 6.80
C GLY A 333 6.20 -11.56 5.97
N ILE A 334 5.73 -12.70 6.50
CA ILE A 334 4.74 -13.56 5.84
C ILE A 334 3.41 -12.80 5.64
N VAL A 335 2.86 -12.21 6.69
CA VAL A 335 1.60 -11.45 6.63
C VAL A 335 1.68 -10.32 5.61
N ASN A 336 2.76 -9.55 5.63
CA ASN A 336 2.98 -8.46 4.67
C ASN A 336 3.12 -8.96 3.24
N SER A 337 3.75 -10.13 3.04
CA SER A 337 3.87 -10.76 1.71
C SER A 337 2.50 -11.16 1.15
N PHE A 338 1.63 -11.73 1.99
CA PHE A 338 0.25 -12.06 1.60
C PHE A 338 -0.56 -10.81 1.27
N GLY A 339 -0.45 -9.74 2.05
CA GLY A 339 -1.08 -8.46 1.75
C GLY A 339 -0.60 -7.86 0.43
N SER A 340 0.70 -7.90 0.17
CA SER A 340 1.30 -7.42 -1.08
C SER A 340 0.87 -8.26 -2.28
N ALA A 341 0.77 -9.58 -2.12
CA ALA A 341 0.24 -10.47 -3.16
C ALA A 341 -1.22 -10.16 -3.47
N GLY A 342 -2.05 -9.89 -2.46
CA GLY A 342 -3.43 -9.45 -2.64
C GLY A 342 -3.53 -8.17 -3.46
N LYS A 343 -2.77 -7.15 -3.09
CA LYS A 343 -2.69 -5.87 -3.85
C LYS A 343 -2.28 -6.10 -5.32
N ALA A 344 -1.30 -6.96 -5.54
CA ALA A 344 -0.78 -7.23 -6.88
C ALA A 344 -1.78 -7.98 -7.77
N LEU A 345 -2.47 -8.97 -7.21
CA LEU A 345 -3.42 -9.82 -7.94
C LEU A 345 -4.77 -9.14 -8.17
N GLY A 346 -5.16 -8.20 -7.29
CA GLY A 346 -6.48 -7.60 -7.29
C GLY A 346 -6.88 -6.93 -8.61
N PRO A 347 -6.10 -6.01 -9.17
CA PRO A 347 -6.46 -5.32 -10.43
C PRO A 347 -6.69 -6.30 -11.58
N LEU A 348 -5.85 -7.33 -11.71
CA LEU A 348 -6.01 -8.38 -12.73
C LEU A 348 -7.28 -9.19 -12.49
N PHE A 349 -7.52 -9.63 -11.25
CA PHE A 349 -8.75 -10.34 -10.89
C PHE A 349 -10.00 -9.53 -11.25
N GLY A 350 -10.03 -8.25 -10.88
CA GLY A 350 -11.17 -7.38 -11.19
C GLY A 350 -11.34 -7.15 -12.69
N GLY A 351 -10.25 -6.93 -13.43
CA GLY A 351 -10.29 -6.78 -14.89
C GLY A 351 -10.92 -8.00 -15.56
N LEU A 352 -10.47 -9.21 -15.20
CA LEU A 352 -11.00 -10.47 -15.72
C LEU A 352 -12.51 -10.63 -15.41
N VAL A 353 -12.93 -10.31 -14.18
CA VAL A 353 -14.35 -10.41 -13.80
C VAL A 353 -15.20 -9.39 -14.55
N ILE A 354 -14.73 -8.13 -14.65
CA ILE A 354 -15.47 -7.07 -15.32
C ILE A 354 -15.65 -7.37 -16.82
N GLU A 355 -14.59 -7.79 -17.49
CA GLU A 355 -14.64 -8.09 -18.95
C GLU A 355 -15.55 -9.26 -19.27
N ARG A 356 -15.66 -10.24 -18.35
CA ARG A 356 -16.50 -11.41 -18.57
C ARG A 356 -17.95 -11.23 -18.10
N PHE A 357 -18.18 -10.48 -17.04
CA PHE A 357 -19.47 -10.42 -16.36
C PHE A 357 -19.99 -9.00 -16.09
N SER A 358 -19.19 -7.99 -16.02
CA SER A 358 -19.45 -6.60 -15.68
C SER A 358 -19.06 -6.19 -14.25
N TYR A 359 -19.29 -4.92 -13.89
CA TYR A 359 -18.96 -4.38 -12.55
C TYR A 359 -19.88 -4.90 -11.42
N GLN A 360 -21.16 -5.10 -11.69
CA GLN A 360 -22.12 -5.53 -10.63
C GLN A 360 -21.75 -6.88 -10.00
N PRO A 361 -21.49 -7.95 -10.78
CA PRO A 361 -21.00 -9.21 -10.21
C PRO A 361 -19.68 -9.05 -9.44
N LEU A 362 -18.76 -8.19 -9.89
CA LEU A 362 -17.51 -7.92 -9.16
C LEU A 362 -17.82 -7.39 -7.75
N PHE A 363 -18.75 -6.43 -7.62
CA PHE A 363 -19.11 -5.87 -6.32
C PHE A 363 -19.68 -6.92 -5.37
N TYR A 364 -20.56 -7.79 -5.85
CA TYR A 364 -21.08 -8.89 -5.04
C TYR A 364 -20.01 -9.90 -4.66
N VAL A 365 -19.09 -10.24 -5.59
CA VAL A 365 -17.97 -11.13 -5.30
C VAL A 365 -17.06 -10.52 -4.24
N CYS A 366 -16.73 -9.22 -4.35
CA CYS A 366 -15.94 -8.51 -3.33
C CYS A 366 -16.63 -8.55 -1.96
N THR A 367 -17.94 -8.26 -1.91
CA THR A 367 -18.72 -8.33 -0.67
C THR A 367 -18.67 -9.71 -0.05
N LEU A 368 -19.01 -10.75 -0.83
CA LEU A 368 -19.04 -12.13 -0.35
C LEU A 368 -17.67 -12.66 0.06
N ALA A 369 -16.62 -12.34 -0.68
CA ALA A 369 -15.27 -12.74 -0.35
C ALA A 369 -14.80 -12.12 0.98
N ILE A 370 -15.02 -10.81 1.19
CA ILE A 370 -14.64 -10.12 2.43
C ILE A 370 -15.44 -10.64 3.62
N LEU A 371 -16.76 -10.77 3.50
CA LEU A 371 -17.61 -11.29 4.57
C LEU A 371 -17.30 -12.76 4.86
N GLY A 372 -17.04 -13.56 3.82
CA GLY A 372 -16.65 -14.96 3.95
C GLY A 372 -15.33 -15.12 4.72
N VAL A 373 -14.35 -14.29 4.41
CA VAL A 373 -13.06 -14.27 5.13
C VAL A 373 -13.24 -13.78 6.57
N GLY A 374 -14.11 -12.79 6.81
CA GLY A 374 -14.49 -12.36 8.16
C GLY A 374 -15.10 -13.50 8.98
N LEU A 375 -16.03 -14.26 8.39
CA LEU A 375 -16.64 -15.42 9.00
C LEU A 375 -15.65 -16.55 9.28
N VAL A 376 -14.77 -16.88 8.32
CA VAL A 376 -13.73 -17.89 8.49
C VAL A 376 -12.77 -17.48 9.62
N SER A 377 -12.40 -16.21 9.67
CA SER A 377 -11.55 -15.68 10.73
C SER A 377 -12.22 -15.82 12.10
N TRP A 378 -13.51 -15.47 12.20
CA TRP A 378 -14.29 -15.64 13.41
C TRP A 378 -14.35 -17.10 13.87
N LEU A 379 -14.70 -18.02 12.98
CA LEU A 379 -14.78 -19.44 13.30
C LEU A 379 -13.45 -20.02 13.75
N MET A 380 -12.36 -19.61 13.11
CA MET A 380 -11.01 -20.11 13.44
C MET A 380 -10.50 -19.53 14.76
N ILE A 381 -10.81 -18.28 15.06
CA ILE A 381 -10.49 -17.67 16.36
C ILE A 381 -11.26 -18.37 17.45
N GLU A 382 -12.59 -18.54 17.31
CA GLU A 382 -13.43 -19.20 18.31
C GLU A 382 -12.97 -20.64 18.57
N LYS A 383 -12.68 -21.41 17.50
CA LYS A 383 -12.19 -22.79 17.60
C LYS A 383 -10.86 -22.89 18.34
N ASN A 384 -9.94 -21.98 18.10
CA ASN A 384 -8.58 -22.07 18.62
C ASN A 384 -8.36 -21.20 19.87
N HIS A 385 -9.31 -20.38 20.28
CA HIS A 385 -9.16 -19.40 21.37
C HIS A 385 -8.66 -20.00 22.70
N ARG A 386 -9.08 -21.22 23.01
CA ARG A 386 -8.67 -21.94 24.25
C ARG A 386 -7.29 -22.61 24.13
N GLN A 387 -6.74 -22.75 22.93
CA GLN A 387 -5.50 -23.47 22.64
C GLN A 387 -4.38 -22.56 22.15
N ALA A 388 -4.69 -21.31 21.78
CA ALA A 388 -3.72 -20.34 21.32
C ALA A 388 -2.98 -19.73 22.52
N GLU A 389 -1.66 -19.63 22.38
CA GLU A 389 -0.79 -18.94 23.33
C GLU A 389 -0.54 -17.52 22.81
N TYR A 390 -0.75 -16.51 23.66
CA TYR A 390 -0.49 -15.10 23.36
C TYR A 390 0.80 -14.65 24.05
N TYR A 391 1.71 -14.04 23.30
CA TYR A 391 3.04 -13.63 23.73
C TYR A 391 3.18 -12.10 23.89
#